data_1dbad97844cae3521819cb84e8406aad
#
_entry.id   1dbad97844cae3521819cb84e8406aad
#
_cell.length_a   1.000
_cell.length_b   1.000
_cell.length_c   1.000
_cell.angle_alpha   90.00
_cell.angle_beta   90.00
_cell.angle_gamma   90.00
#
_symmetry.space_group_name_H-M   'P 1'
#
loop_
_entity.id
_entity.type
_entity.pdbx_description
1 polymer ?
#
loop_
_entity_poly.entity_id
_entity_poly.type
_entity_poly.pdbx_seq_one_letter_code
_entity_poly.pdbx_strand_id
1 'polypeptide(L)'
;METIVFDIGETLIRDDRYWASWANWLGVPPHTLSALVGAAVAQGRDSADALSILRPDMDINEASLARTAAGRGEHLAESDLYPDVRPALAELRALGVRVVVAGNGTVRAGELLRALDLPADLVVTSDEWAVAKPDPEFFARVLEVSGAKPGSTLYVGDHPASDLFPAKSCGLLAAHLRRGACGYWWADHPDVVAAADFRLNALTDLPALLGQVPERPRPRALRAL
;
A
#
# COMPACT_ATOMS: atom_id res chain seq x y z
N MET A 1 17.94 6.68 6.33
CA MET A 1 16.95 5.86 5.60
C MET A 1 17.46 5.75 4.18
N GLU A 2 17.63 4.51 3.67
CA GLU A 2 18.25 4.27 2.37
C GLU A 2 17.19 3.91 1.31
N THR A 3 16.09 3.29 1.76
CA THR A 3 14.99 2.84 0.89
C THR A 3 13.64 3.18 1.50
N ILE A 4 12.72 3.65 0.65
CA ILE A 4 11.30 3.81 1.02
C ILE A 4 10.48 2.97 0.06
N VAL A 5 9.62 2.14 0.63
CA VAL A 5 8.70 1.25 -0.08
C VAL A 5 7.29 1.80 0.10
N PHE A 6 6.59 1.98 -0.98
CA PHE A 6 5.20 2.46 -0.98
C PHE A 6 4.25 1.34 -1.33
N ASP A 7 3.19 1.20 -0.56
CA ASP A 7 2.01 0.49 -1.00
C ASP A 7 1.36 1.19 -2.20
N ILE A 8 0.35 0.58 -2.80
CA ILE A 8 -0.28 1.01 -4.06
C ILE A 8 -1.63 1.67 -3.79
N GLY A 9 -2.63 0.87 -3.42
CA GLY A 9 -4.01 1.33 -3.24
C GLY A 9 -4.14 2.28 -2.06
N GLU A 10 -4.90 3.35 -2.21
CA GLU A 10 -5.08 4.39 -1.18
C GLU A 10 -3.78 4.93 -0.56
N THR A 11 -2.65 4.57 -1.17
CA THR A 11 -1.31 5.12 -0.86
C THR A 11 -0.80 5.99 -2.01
N LEU A 12 -0.68 5.44 -3.20
CA LEU A 12 -0.32 6.16 -4.43
C LEU A 12 -1.54 6.40 -5.31
N ILE A 13 -2.43 5.44 -5.36
CA ILE A 13 -3.60 5.39 -6.24
C ILE A 13 -4.87 5.56 -5.41
N ARG A 14 -5.79 6.38 -5.91
CA ARG A 14 -7.15 6.46 -5.36
C ARG A 14 -7.99 5.30 -5.88
N ASP A 15 -8.67 4.61 -5.00
CA ASP A 15 -9.49 3.45 -5.36
C ASP A 15 -10.92 3.82 -5.83
N ASP A 16 -11.26 5.11 -5.90
CA ASP A 16 -12.60 5.57 -6.28
C ASP A 16 -13.04 5.04 -7.67
N ARG A 17 -12.16 5.07 -8.68
CA ARG A 17 -12.44 4.50 -10.00
C ARG A 17 -12.57 2.98 -9.96
N TYR A 18 -11.71 2.31 -9.20
CA TYR A 18 -11.74 0.86 -9.05
C TYR A 18 -13.09 0.41 -8.49
N TRP A 19 -13.52 0.99 -7.39
CA TRP A 19 -14.81 0.67 -6.77
C TRP A 19 -16.00 1.11 -7.61
N ALA A 20 -15.93 2.27 -8.28
CA ALA A 20 -16.97 2.70 -9.22
C ALA A 20 -17.11 1.74 -10.40
N SER A 21 -16.02 1.20 -10.92
CA SER A 21 -16.02 0.20 -11.99
C SER A 21 -16.72 -1.11 -11.57
N TRP A 22 -16.45 -1.59 -10.34
CA TRP A 22 -17.15 -2.73 -9.78
C TRP A 22 -18.63 -2.45 -9.53
N ALA A 23 -18.96 -1.30 -8.97
CA ALA A 23 -20.36 -0.90 -8.76
C ALA A 23 -21.16 -0.88 -10.07
N ASN A 24 -20.59 -0.31 -11.13
CA ASN A 24 -21.19 -0.28 -12.46
C ASN A 24 -21.36 -1.68 -13.05
N TRP A 25 -20.40 -2.59 -12.83
CA TRP A 25 -20.53 -3.99 -13.26
C TRP A 25 -21.66 -4.71 -12.54
N LEU A 26 -21.80 -4.48 -11.25
CA LEU A 26 -22.81 -5.11 -10.39
C LEU A 26 -24.19 -4.42 -10.46
N GLY A 27 -24.31 -3.32 -11.21
CA GLY A 27 -25.55 -2.57 -11.38
C GLY A 27 -26.02 -1.84 -10.11
N VAL A 28 -25.09 -1.37 -9.29
CA VAL A 28 -25.40 -0.59 -8.08
C VAL A 28 -24.74 0.80 -8.14
N PRO A 29 -25.27 1.80 -7.42
CA PRO A 29 -24.65 3.11 -7.34
C PRO A 29 -23.24 3.03 -6.74
N PRO A 30 -22.22 3.74 -7.27
CA PRO A 30 -20.86 3.73 -6.75
C PRO A 30 -20.76 4.05 -5.24
N HIS A 31 -21.54 5.03 -4.75
CA HIS A 31 -21.54 5.39 -3.34
C HIS A 31 -22.04 4.25 -2.43
N THR A 32 -22.92 3.37 -2.93
CA THR A 32 -23.40 2.20 -2.17
C THR A 32 -22.26 1.22 -1.95
N LEU A 33 -21.48 0.90 -2.98
CA LEU A 33 -20.33 0.01 -2.83
C LEU A 33 -19.24 0.66 -1.97
N SER A 34 -18.94 1.94 -2.15
CA SER A 34 -17.97 2.66 -1.31
C SER A 34 -18.38 2.67 0.17
N ALA A 35 -19.69 2.80 0.47
CA ALA A 35 -20.17 2.70 1.84
C ALA A 35 -19.98 1.29 2.43
N LEU A 36 -20.15 0.23 1.62
CA LEU A 36 -19.88 -1.15 2.05
C LEU A 36 -18.39 -1.41 2.24
N VAL A 37 -17.51 -0.82 1.43
CA VAL A 37 -16.05 -0.82 1.67
C VAL A 37 -15.73 -0.23 3.05
N GLY A 38 -16.23 0.96 3.34
CA GLY A 38 -16.03 1.58 4.65
C GLY A 38 -16.61 0.74 5.80
N ALA A 39 -17.75 0.08 5.59
CA ALA A 39 -18.35 -0.80 6.60
C ALA A 39 -17.52 -2.08 6.84
N ALA A 40 -16.92 -2.68 5.79
CA ALA A 40 -16.01 -3.81 5.90
C ALA A 40 -14.75 -3.41 6.69
N VAL A 41 -14.13 -2.29 6.32
CA VAL A 41 -12.96 -1.73 7.01
C VAL A 41 -13.24 -1.47 8.49
N ALA A 42 -14.38 -0.87 8.82
CA ALA A 42 -14.77 -0.60 10.21
C ALA A 42 -14.94 -1.87 11.05
N GLN A 43 -15.21 -3.00 10.42
CA GLN A 43 -15.29 -4.32 11.04
C GLN A 43 -13.95 -5.06 11.06
N GLY A 44 -12.86 -4.45 10.62
CA GLY A 44 -11.54 -5.08 10.51
C GLY A 44 -11.44 -6.12 9.38
N ARG A 45 -12.33 -6.03 8.40
CA ARG A 45 -12.37 -6.90 7.23
C ARG A 45 -11.60 -6.28 6.07
N ASP A 46 -11.25 -7.11 5.08
CA ASP A 46 -10.67 -6.62 3.83
C ASP A 46 -11.68 -5.75 3.05
N SER A 47 -11.19 -4.73 2.37
CA SER A 47 -12.01 -3.85 1.51
C SER A 47 -12.75 -4.63 0.42
N ALA A 48 -12.14 -5.70 -0.12
CA ALA A 48 -12.74 -6.57 -1.12
C ALA A 48 -13.95 -7.35 -0.59
N ASP A 49 -14.08 -7.55 0.72
CA ASP A 49 -15.25 -8.18 1.33
C ASP A 49 -16.55 -7.41 1.08
N ALA A 50 -16.46 -6.12 0.71
CA ALA A 50 -17.61 -5.34 0.27
C ALA A 50 -18.33 -5.97 -0.93
N LEU A 51 -17.60 -6.64 -1.82
CA LEU A 51 -18.18 -7.36 -2.96
C LEU A 51 -18.99 -8.58 -2.50
N SER A 52 -18.45 -9.34 -1.54
CA SER A 52 -19.14 -10.50 -0.94
C SER A 52 -20.34 -10.08 -0.10
N ILE A 53 -20.30 -8.94 0.58
CA ILE A 53 -21.47 -8.36 1.27
C ILE A 53 -22.59 -8.05 0.27
N LEU A 54 -22.24 -7.48 -0.89
CA LEU A 54 -23.19 -7.11 -1.93
C LEU A 54 -23.71 -8.32 -2.71
N ARG A 55 -22.86 -9.32 -2.95
CA ARG A 55 -23.16 -10.53 -3.74
C ARG A 55 -22.50 -11.74 -3.07
N PRO A 56 -23.13 -12.36 -2.06
CA PRO A 56 -22.54 -13.45 -1.28
C PRO A 56 -22.15 -14.67 -2.10
N ASP A 57 -22.88 -14.95 -3.17
CA ASP A 57 -22.68 -16.15 -4.03
C ASP A 57 -21.77 -15.88 -5.23
N MET A 58 -21.19 -14.67 -5.34
CA MET A 58 -20.36 -14.31 -6.47
C MET A 58 -18.92 -14.81 -6.28
N ASP A 59 -18.40 -15.57 -7.26
CA ASP A 59 -16.97 -15.78 -7.37
C ASP A 59 -16.31 -14.51 -7.94
N ILE A 60 -15.47 -13.88 -7.13
CA ILE A 60 -14.81 -12.61 -7.48
C ILE A 60 -13.82 -12.80 -8.62
N ASN A 61 -13.13 -13.95 -8.69
CA ASN A 61 -12.16 -14.23 -9.74
C ASN A 61 -12.87 -14.44 -11.09
N GLU A 62 -13.96 -15.22 -11.11
CA GLU A 62 -14.78 -15.40 -12.31
C GLU A 62 -15.38 -14.08 -12.77
N ALA A 63 -15.90 -13.26 -11.86
CA ALA A 63 -16.43 -11.94 -12.17
C ALA A 63 -15.36 -10.99 -12.72
N SER A 64 -14.14 -11.04 -12.21
CA SER A 64 -13.00 -10.25 -12.71
C SER A 64 -12.62 -10.65 -14.14
N LEU A 65 -12.56 -11.96 -14.42
CA LEU A 65 -12.32 -12.48 -15.77
C LEU A 65 -13.41 -12.06 -16.74
N ALA A 66 -14.69 -12.17 -16.34
CA ALA A 66 -15.83 -11.74 -17.15
C ALA A 66 -15.80 -10.24 -17.45
N ARG A 67 -15.43 -9.41 -16.47
CA ARG A 67 -15.25 -7.95 -16.67
C ARG A 67 -14.16 -7.68 -17.70
N THR A 68 -13.03 -8.37 -17.59
CA THR A 68 -11.90 -8.22 -18.52
C THR A 68 -12.30 -8.62 -19.93
N ALA A 69 -13.00 -9.74 -20.10
CA ALA A 69 -13.50 -10.20 -21.39
C ALA A 69 -14.52 -9.22 -22.02
N ALA A 70 -15.27 -8.50 -21.18
CA ALA A 70 -16.21 -7.46 -21.61
C ALA A 70 -15.54 -6.08 -21.87
N GLY A 71 -14.21 -5.99 -21.84
CA GLY A 71 -13.48 -4.73 -22.00
C GLY A 71 -13.63 -3.77 -20.81
N ARG A 72 -14.01 -4.28 -19.63
CA ARG A 72 -14.20 -3.53 -18.37
C ARG A 72 -13.22 -4.00 -17.29
N GLY A 73 -12.07 -4.51 -17.71
CA GLY A 73 -10.99 -4.92 -16.81
C GLY A 73 -10.33 -3.74 -16.10
N GLU A 74 -9.21 -4.03 -15.49
CA GLU A 74 -8.43 -3.02 -14.76
C GLU A 74 -7.96 -1.91 -15.70
N HIS A 75 -8.08 -0.69 -15.22
CA HIS A 75 -7.64 0.52 -15.89
C HIS A 75 -7.02 1.46 -14.85
N LEU A 76 -5.90 2.07 -15.22
CA LEU A 76 -5.21 3.06 -14.41
C LEU A 76 -4.75 4.21 -15.30
N ALA A 77 -4.95 5.43 -14.83
CA ALA A 77 -4.54 6.64 -15.52
C ALA A 77 -3.86 7.61 -14.53
N GLU A 78 -3.18 8.61 -15.06
CA GLU A 78 -2.56 9.67 -14.27
C GLU A 78 -3.52 10.34 -13.28
N SER A 79 -4.79 10.48 -13.69
CA SER A 79 -5.84 11.07 -12.85
C SER A 79 -6.20 10.24 -11.61
N ASP A 80 -5.75 8.99 -11.55
CA ASP A 80 -6.01 8.11 -10.41
C ASP A 80 -4.93 8.25 -9.33
N LEU A 81 -3.79 8.88 -9.66
CA LEU A 81 -2.77 9.20 -8.67
C LEU A 81 -3.26 10.27 -7.69
N TYR A 82 -2.84 10.15 -6.44
CA TYR A 82 -2.92 11.28 -5.53
C TYR A 82 -1.97 12.40 -5.97
N PRO A 83 -2.35 13.68 -5.80
CA PRO A 83 -1.60 14.81 -6.37
C PRO A 83 -0.17 14.94 -5.85
N ASP A 84 0.10 14.44 -4.65
CA ASP A 84 1.41 14.52 -3.99
C ASP A 84 2.37 13.37 -4.36
N VAL A 85 1.92 12.38 -5.12
CA VAL A 85 2.73 11.19 -5.47
C VAL A 85 3.97 11.59 -6.25
N ARG A 86 3.80 12.16 -7.44
CA ARG A 86 4.94 12.48 -8.29
C ARG A 86 5.95 13.43 -7.64
N PRO A 87 5.52 14.56 -7.05
CA PRO A 87 6.47 15.45 -6.40
C PRO A 87 7.19 14.78 -5.22
N ALA A 88 6.51 14.01 -4.38
CA ALA A 88 7.14 13.32 -3.27
C ALA A 88 8.17 12.27 -3.72
N LEU A 89 7.80 11.40 -4.67
CA LEU A 89 8.73 10.38 -5.18
C LEU A 89 9.94 11.00 -5.87
N ALA A 90 9.74 12.07 -6.66
CA ALA A 90 10.84 12.78 -7.34
C ALA A 90 11.80 13.43 -6.34
N GLU A 91 11.28 14.06 -5.29
CA GLU A 91 12.09 14.69 -4.24
C GLU A 91 12.90 13.65 -3.46
N LEU A 92 12.29 12.52 -3.07
CA LEU A 92 12.99 11.43 -2.38
C LEU A 92 14.16 10.88 -3.23
N ARG A 93 13.95 10.67 -4.52
CA ARG A 93 15.03 10.24 -5.44
C ARG A 93 16.13 11.31 -5.56
N ALA A 94 15.77 12.58 -5.63
CA ALA A 94 16.74 13.66 -5.65
C ALA A 94 17.60 13.73 -4.38
N LEU A 95 17.05 13.28 -3.24
CA LEU A 95 17.76 13.12 -1.97
C LEU A 95 18.60 11.82 -1.89
N GLY A 96 18.63 11.02 -2.96
CA GLY A 96 19.37 9.77 -3.02
C GLY A 96 18.70 8.59 -2.33
N VAL A 97 17.42 8.69 -2.02
CA VAL A 97 16.63 7.59 -1.44
C VAL A 97 16.16 6.68 -2.57
N ARG A 98 16.32 5.37 -2.39
CA ARG A 98 15.74 4.38 -3.29
C ARG A 98 14.24 4.31 -3.10
N VAL A 99 13.49 4.51 -4.18
CA VAL A 99 12.02 4.51 -4.19
C VAL A 99 11.52 3.21 -4.80
N VAL A 100 10.78 2.44 -4.02
CA VAL A 100 10.18 1.16 -4.43
C VAL A 100 8.66 1.26 -4.29
N VAL A 101 7.93 0.79 -5.28
CA VAL A 101 6.47 0.59 -5.21
C VAL A 101 6.23 -0.92 -5.14
N ALA A 102 5.65 -1.38 -4.04
CA ALA A 102 5.37 -2.80 -3.82
C ALA A 102 4.10 -2.97 -2.99
N GLY A 103 3.08 -3.59 -3.55
CA GLY A 103 1.79 -3.76 -2.90
C GLY A 103 0.99 -4.95 -3.45
N ASN A 104 -0.14 -5.24 -2.82
CA ASN A 104 -1.06 -6.25 -3.33
C ASN A 104 -1.70 -5.74 -4.63
N GLY A 105 -1.66 -6.57 -5.66
CA GLY A 105 -2.20 -6.24 -6.97
C GLY A 105 -1.94 -7.32 -7.99
N THR A 106 -2.70 -7.28 -9.07
CA THR A 106 -2.58 -8.20 -10.20
C THR A 106 -1.32 -7.90 -11.04
N VAL A 107 -0.88 -8.86 -11.85
CA VAL A 107 0.16 -8.62 -12.86
C VAL A 107 -0.22 -7.45 -13.76
N ARG A 108 -1.51 -7.36 -14.13
CA ARG A 108 -2.01 -6.26 -14.97
C ARG A 108 -1.90 -4.90 -14.29
N ALA A 109 -2.20 -4.81 -13.00
CA ALA A 109 -2.00 -3.59 -12.23
C ALA A 109 -0.52 -3.16 -12.23
N GLY A 110 0.41 -4.09 -12.11
CA GLY A 110 1.85 -3.84 -12.22
C GLY A 110 2.26 -3.27 -13.60
N GLU A 111 1.73 -3.83 -14.69
CA GLU A 111 1.95 -3.29 -16.04
C GLU A 111 1.44 -1.86 -16.17
N LEU A 112 0.23 -1.59 -15.69
CA LEU A 112 -0.40 -0.26 -15.75
C LEU A 112 0.38 0.76 -14.91
N LEU A 113 0.83 0.39 -13.71
CA LEU A 113 1.66 1.24 -12.86
C LEU A 113 2.99 1.61 -13.54
N ARG A 114 3.66 0.65 -14.16
CA ARG A 114 4.91 0.90 -14.89
C ARG A 114 4.69 1.81 -16.10
N ALA A 115 3.53 1.68 -16.76
CA ALA A 115 3.18 2.55 -17.89
C ALA A 115 2.94 4.01 -17.49
N LEU A 116 2.68 4.30 -16.20
CA LEU A 116 2.61 5.68 -15.69
C LEU A 116 3.99 6.33 -15.54
N ASP A 117 5.07 5.60 -15.65
CA ASP A 117 6.45 6.10 -15.53
C ASP A 117 6.63 6.96 -14.26
N LEU A 118 6.30 6.37 -13.11
CA LEU A 118 6.48 7.00 -11.81
C LEU A 118 7.97 7.21 -11.50
N PRO A 119 8.35 8.23 -10.74
CA PRO A 119 9.72 8.41 -10.23
C PRO A 119 10.06 7.31 -9.19
N ALA A 120 10.09 6.05 -9.61
CA ALA A 120 10.39 4.88 -8.79
C ALA A 120 11.51 4.06 -9.42
N ASP A 121 12.33 3.43 -8.59
CA ASP A 121 13.43 2.57 -9.04
C ASP A 121 12.95 1.14 -9.31
N LEU A 122 11.82 0.77 -8.70
CA LEU A 122 11.19 -0.55 -8.87
C LEU A 122 9.69 -0.43 -8.67
N VAL A 123 8.90 -1.14 -9.49
CA VAL A 123 7.45 -1.29 -9.35
C VAL A 123 7.10 -2.76 -9.50
N VAL A 124 6.50 -3.36 -8.46
CA VAL A 124 6.12 -4.77 -8.42
C VAL A 124 4.79 -4.97 -7.70
N THR A 125 4.12 -6.07 -8.02
CA THR A 125 2.86 -6.46 -7.38
C THR A 125 2.94 -7.88 -6.80
N SER A 126 2.03 -8.18 -5.87
CA SER A 126 1.97 -9.49 -5.21
C SER A 126 1.82 -10.66 -6.18
N ASP A 127 0.99 -10.52 -7.21
CA ASP A 127 0.74 -11.61 -8.16
C ASP A 127 1.96 -11.92 -9.02
N GLU A 128 2.83 -10.95 -9.27
CA GLU A 128 4.11 -11.19 -9.96
C GLU A 128 5.06 -12.07 -9.14
N TRP A 129 4.89 -12.09 -7.82
CA TRP A 129 5.69 -12.88 -6.89
C TRP A 129 4.97 -14.12 -6.36
N ALA A 130 3.67 -14.26 -6.62
CA ALA A 130 2.79 -15.27 -6.03
C ALA A 130 2.82 -15.26 -4.48
N VAL A 131 3.09 -14.10 -3.89
CA VAL A 131 3.07 -13.87 -2.45
C VAL A 131 2.54 -12.46 -2.16
N ALA A 132 1.61 -12.34 -1.22
CA ALA A 132 0.89 -11.10 -0.92
C ALA A 132 1.05 -10.68 0.54
N LYS A 133 0.94 -9.39 0.83
CA LYS A 133 0.77 -8.89 2.19
C LYS A 133 -0.50 -9.51 2.80
N PRO A 134 -0.51 -9.88 4.09
CA PRO A 134 0.52 -9.58 5.10
C PRO A 134 1.62 -10.64 5.27
N ASP A 135 1.80 -11.58 4.31
CA ASP A 135 2.80 -12.63 4.43
C ASP A 135 4.21 -12.03 4.62
N PRO A 136 4.98 -12.46 5.64
CA PRO A 136 6.35 -12.02 5.85
C PRO A 136 7.28 -12.24 4.65
N GLU A 137 7.02 -13.26 3.82
CA GLU A 137 7.80 -13.52 2.61
C GLU A 137 7.70 -12.35 1.61
N PHE A 138 6.54 -11.67 1.54
CA PHE A 138 6.40 -10.47 0.70
C PHE A 138 7.45 -9.41 1.08
N PHE A 139 7.58 -9.12 2.38
CA PHE A 139 8.54 -8.11 2.87
C PHE A 139 9.99 -8.58 2.71
N ALA A 140 10.24 -9.88 2.87
CA ALA A 140 11.56 -10.46 2.61
C ALA A 140 11.97 -10.26 1.13
N ARG A 141 11.07 -10.51 0.19
CA ARG A 141 11.30 -10.27 -1.24
C ARG A 141 11.51 -8.80 -1.56
N VAL A 142 10.74 -7.90 -0.95
CA VAL A 142 10.96 -6.45 -1.09
C VAL A 142 12.39 -6.09 -0.71
N LEU A 143 12.88 -6.58 0.42
CA LEU A 143 14.25 -6.32 0.88
C LEU A 143 15.30 -6.93 -0.07
N GLU A 144 15.08 -8.15 -0.55
CA GLU A 144 15.97 -8.84 -1.48
C GLU A 144 16.12 -8.06 -2.81
N VAL A 145 15.01 -7.77 -3.49
CA VAL A 145 15.03 -7.11 -4.80
C VAL A 145 15.50 -5.66 -4.73
N SER A 146 15.27 -5.01 -3.60
CA SER A 146 15.77 -3.65 -3.35
C SER A 146 17.21 -3.63 -2.86
N GLY A 147 17.81 -4.78 -2.49
CA GLY A 147 19.11 -4.82 -1.85
C GLY A 147 19.18 -4.07 -0.53
N ALA A 148 18.03 -3.89 0.13
CA ALA A 148 17.87 -3.05 1.29
C ALA A 148 17.98 -3.86 2.59
N LYS A 149 18.31 -3.16 3.70
CA LYS A 149 18.33 -3.74 5.03
C LYS A 149 17.06 -3.33 5.79
N PRO A 150 16.46 -4.22 6.60
CA PRO A 150 15.24 -3.91 7.33
C PRO A 150 15.29 -2.57 8.08
N GLY A 151 16.34 -2.38 8.90
CA GLY A 151 16.47 -1.20 9.75
C GLY A 151 16.72 0.13 9.04
N SER A 152 17.04 0.12 7.73
CA SER A 152 17.20 1.32 6.89
C SER A 152 16.09 1.46 5.84
N THR A 153 15.06 0.62 5.91
CA THR A 153 13.92 0.60 4.99
C THR A 153 12.65 1.05 5.71
N LEU A 154 11.94 2.00 5.12
CA LEU A 154 10.60 2.43 5.55
C LEU A 154 9.55 1.86 4.62
N TYR A 155 8.54 1.21 5.16
CA TYR A 155 7.32 0.86 4.43
C TYR A 155 6.22 1.89 4.72
N VAL A 156 5.60 2.42 3.69
CA VAL A 156 4.55 3.45 3.77
C VAL A 156 3.26 2.86 3.22
N GLY A 157 2.20 2.88 4.01
CA GLY A 157 0.88 2.42 3.59
C GLY A 157 -0.22 2.93 4.50
N ASP A 158 -1.47 2.72 4.08
CA ASP A 158 -2.66 3.16 4.81
C ASP A 158 -3.29 2.06 5.66
N HIS A 159 -3.02 0.79 5.33
CA HIS A 159 -3.70 -0.36 5.92
C HIS A 159 -2.89 -0.98 7.08
N PRO A 160 -3.34 -0.88 8.36
CA PRO A 160 -2.55 -1.36 9.48
C PRO A 160 -2.21 -2.85 9.41
N ALA A 161 -3.17 -3.71 9.05
CA ALA A 161 -3.00 -5.16 9.08
C ALA A 161 -2.16 -5.70 7.92
N SER A 162 -2.15 -5.04 6.77
CA SER A 162 -1.36 -5.48 5.61
C SER A 162 -0.04 -4.74 5.43
N ASP A 163 0.07 -3.50 5.94
CA ASP A 163 1.26 -2.67 5.75
C ASP A 163 2.05 -2.48 7.03
N LEU A 164 1.41 -1.88 8.05
CA LEU A 164 2.09 -1.40 9.24
C LEU A 164 2.62 -2.53 10.13
N PHE A 165 1.72 -3.39 10.61
CA PHE A 165 2.10 -4.44 11.56
C PHE A 165 3.04 -5.49 10.96
N PRO A 166 2.80 -6.02 9.73
CA PRO A 166 3.71 -6.99 9.14
C PRO A 166 5.07 -6.38 8.78
N ALA A 167 5.15 -5.15 8.27
CA ALA A 167 6.43 -4.47 8.05
C ALA A 167 7.23 -4.35 9.35
N LYS A 168 6.59 -3.95 10.44
CA LYS A 168 7.23 -3.88 11.78
C LYS A 168 7.71 -5.26 12.24
N SER A 169 6.91 -6.30 12.04
CA SER A 169 7.27 -7.67 12.40
C SER A 169 8.49 -8.18 11.63
N CYS A 170 8.67 -7.74 10.38
CA CYS A 170 9.84 -8.02 9.55
C CYS A 170 11.04 -7.10 9.84
N GLY A 171 10.95 -6.23 10.85
CA GLY A 171 12.03 -5.36 11.30
C GLY A 171 12.21 -4.08 10.48
N LEU A 172 11.31 -3.76 9.55
CA LEU A 172 11.29 -2.50 8.83
C LEU A 172 10.83 -1.36 9.75
N LEU A 173 11.12 -0.14 9.34
CA LEU A 173 10.38 1.02 9.81
C LEU A 173 9.03 1.05 9.08
N ALA A 174 8.01 1.61 9.72
CA ALA A 174 6.70 1.71 9.10
C ALA A 174 6.06 3.09 9.32
N ALA A 175 5.47 3.62 8.26
CA ALA A 175 4.70 4.85 8.30
C ALA A 175 3.24 4.57 7.98
N HIS A 176 2.36 5.03 8.85
CA HIS A 176 0.93 5.01 8.61
C HIS A 176 0.50 6.29 7.90
N LEU A 177 -0.06 6.14 6.70
CA LEU A 177 -0.58 7.24 5.90
C LEU A 177 -2.08 7.40 6.13
N ARG A 178 -2.51 8.59 6.55
CA ARG A 178 -3.93 8.92 6.79
C ARG A 178 -4.63 9.21 5.46
N ARG A 179 -4.93 8.16 4.71
CA ARG A 179 -5.50 8.22 3.36
C ARG A 179 -6.41 7.01 3.15
N GLY A 180 -7.44 7.13 2.33
CA GLY A 180 -8.39 6.06 2.10
C GLY A 180 -9.22 5.66 3.34
N ALA A 181 -10.08 4.66 3.17
CA ALA A 181 -10.97 4.22 4.25
C ALA A 181 -10.18 3.67 5.45
N CYS A 182 -9.17 2.82 5.20
CA CYS A 182 -8.34 2.24 6.26
C CYS A 182 -7.50 3.30 6.96
N GLY A 183 -6.81 4.15 6.20
CA GLY A 183 -5.94 5.17 6.73
C GLY A 183 -6.64 6.19 7.60
N TYR A 184 -7.90 6.56 7.28
CA TYR A 184 -8.69 7.44 8.14
C TYR A 184 -9.28 6.72 9.34
N TRP A 185 -9.87 5.53 9.15
CA TRP A 185 -10.57 4.83 10.22
C TRP A 185 -9.64 4.40 11.36
N TRP A 186 -8.46 3.90 11.00
CA TRP A 186 -7.52 3.34 11.97
C TRP A 186 -6.44 4.32 12.45
N ALA A 187 -6.38 5.55 11.91
CA ALA A 187 -5.30 6.51 12.18
C ALA A 187 -5.01 6.75 13.66
N ASP A 188 -6.04 6.81 14.47
CA ASP A 188 -5.95 7.15 15.89
C ASP A 188 -6.17 5.93 16.80
N HIS A 189 -6.22 4.71 16.23
CA HIS A 189 -6.28 3.48 17.01
C HIS A 189 -5.00 3.31 17.83
N PRO A 190 -5.09 2.97 19.15
CA PRO A 190 -3.90 2.89 20.02
C PRO A 190 -2.78 2.02 19.48
N ASP A 191 -3.10 0.86 18.89
CA ASP A 191 -2.10 -0.06 18.35
C ASP A 191 -1.39 0.52 17.12
N VAL A 192 -2.11 1.26 16.26
CA VAL A 192 -1.54 1.95 15.10
C VAL A 192 -0.60 3.07 15.54
N VAL A 193 -1.06 3.87 16.52
CA VAL A 193 -0.24 4.96 17.10
C VAL A 193 1.03 4.40 17.75
N ALA A 194 0.95 3.26 18.42
CA ALA A 194 2.09 2.64 19.09
C ALA A 194 3.08 1.97 18.11
N ALA A 195 2.59 1.41 17.00
CA ALA A 195 3.41 0.67 16.04
C ALA A 195 4.08 1.57 15.00
N ALA A 196 3.44 2.67 14.61
CA ALA A 196 3.95 3.55 13.56
C ALA A 196 5.20 4.31 14.03
N ASP A 197 6.29 4.19 13.28
CA ASP A 197 7.47 5.05 13.48
C ASP A 197 7.18 6.48 13.01
N PHE A 198 6.33 6.61 11.98
CA PHE A 198 5.87 7.89 11.45
C PHE A 198 4.37 7.84 11.15
N ARG A 199 3.72 8.99 11.29
CA ARG A 199 2.31 9.20 10.93
C ARG A 199 2.24 10.35 9.93
N LEU A 200 1.70 10.09 8.74
CA LEU A 200 1.71 11.00 7.60
C LEU A 200 0.29 11.42 7.24
N ASN A 201 0.12 12.67 6.88
CA ASN A 201 -1.10 13.15 6.24
C ASN A 201 -0.93 13.29 4.71
N ALA A 202 0.32 13.45 4.26
CA ALA A 202 0.69 13.51 2.85
C ALA A 202 2.06 12.87 2.62
N LEU A 203 2.34 12.41 1.40
CA LEU A 203 3.65 11.86 1.06
C LEU A 203 4.74 12.94 1.04
N THR A 204 4.36 14.19 0.80
CA THR A 204 5.27 15.34 0.87
C THR A 204 5.79 15.64 2.29
N ASP A 205 5.26 14.97 3.32
CA ASP A 205 5.81 15.05 4.67
C ASP A 205 7.13 14.26 4.80
N LEU A 206 7.36 13.26 3.93
CA LEU A 206 8.48 12.31 4.04
C LEU A 206 9.88 12.95 3.95
N PRO A 207 10.18 13.88 3.02
CA PRO A 207 11.52 14.45 2.93
C PRO A 207 11.99 15.11 4.23
N ALA A 208 11.09 15.81 4.94
CA ALA A 208 11.39 16.45 6.21
C ALA A 208 11.68 15.44 7.34
N LEU A 209 11.19 14.21 7.23
CA LEU A 209 11.37 13.16 8.22
C LEU A 209 12.69 12.38 8.05
N LEU A 210 13.33 12.45 6.89
CA LEU A 210 14.56 11.70 6.61
C LEU A 210 15.70 12.06 7.58
N GLY A 211 15.74 13.29 8.10
CA GLY A 211 16.71 13.74 9.09
C GLY A 211 16.35 13.39 10.56
N GLN A 212 15.15 12.86 10.80
CA GLN A 212 14.60 12.60 12.15
C GLN A 212 14.61 11.12 12.53
N VAL A 213 15.23 10.24 11.71
CA VAL A 213 15.29 8.79 12.02
C VAL A 213 15.98 8.60 13.37
N PRO A 214 15.30 8.03 14.38
CA PRO A 214 15.92 7.75 15.65
C PRO A 214 17.11 6.79 15.45
N GLU A 215 18.30 7.16 15.93
CA GLU A 215 19.38 6.19 16.03
C GLU A 215 18.89 5.04 16.93
N ARG A 216 18.66 3.86 16.36
CA ARG A 216 18.41 2.67 17.17
C ARG A 216 19.61 2.46 18.06
N PRO A 217 19.45 2.30 19.39
CA PRO A 217 20.56 2.00 20.26
C PRO A 217 21.28 0.77 19.72
N ARG A 218 22.57 0.89 19.45
CA ARG A 218 23.41 -0.24 19.04
C ARG A 218 23.23 -1.35 20.07
N PRO A 219 23.00 -2.62 19.65
CA PRO A 219 22.94 -3.70 20.60
C PRO A 219 24.22 -3.66 21.46
N ARG A 220 24.06 -3.56 22.78
CA ARG A 220 25.19 -3.63 23.71
C ARG A 220 25.90 -4.94 23.39
N ALA A 221 27.17 -4.84 23.02
CA ALA A 221 28.03 -6.01 22.91
C ALA A 221 27.95 -6.74 24.25
N LEU A 222 27.44 -7.98 24.25
CA LEU A 222 27.53 -8.87 25.36
C LEU A 222 29.03 -9.00 25.68
N ARG A 223 29.47 -8.40 26.79
CA ARG A 223 30.80 -8.69 27.32
C ARG A 223 30.76 -10.18 27.67
N ALA A 224 31.57 -10.95 26.94
CA ALA A 224 31.90 -12.30 27.34
C ALA A 224 32.52 -12.23 28.76
N LEU A 225 31.93 -12.95 29.71
CA LEU A 225 32.52 -13.27 31.00
C LEU A 225 33.53 -14.40 30.83
#